data_19fc169a44e734e0aafbdb021150b7c6
#
_entry.id   19fc169a44e734e0aafbdb021150b7c6
#
_cell.length_a   1.000
_cell.length_b   1.000
_cell.length_c   1.000
_cell.angle_alpha   90.00
_cell.angle_beta   90.00
_cell.angle_gamma   90.00
#
_symmetry.space_group_name_H-M   'P 1'
#
loop_
_entity.id
_entity.type
_entity.pdbx_description
1 polymer ?
#
loop_
_entity_poly.entity_id
_entity_poly.type
_entity_poly.pdbx_seq_one_letter_code
_entity_poly.pdbx_strand_id
1 'polypeptide(L)'
;MYGPADRDYDVSISMTSNEVAPFWLRAAMVKFQLGDTLGAMDLVRRVEVKFPEAPEVRAAVAAMLWKKGDQGGAKRKFLEIPNAQRLNFGNDDYLTKTVSWPPSMIDNIKAVSGSFEESP
;
A
#
# COMPACT_ATOMS: atom_id res chain seq x y z
N MET A 1 2.83 -16.16 -10.10
CA MET A 1 4.23 -15.79 -10.17
C MET A 1 4.36 -14.28 -10.33
N TYR A 2 5.04 -13.62 -9.40
CA TYR A 2 5.07 -12.15 -9.36
C TYR A 2 6.24 -11.50 -10.10
N GLY A 3 7.34 -12.22 -10.30
CA GLY A 3 8.54 -11.65 -10.93
C GLY A 3 8.33 -11.09 -12.34
N PRO A 4 7.79 -11.89 -13.28
CA PRO A 4 7.51 -11.37 -14.63
C PRO A 4 6.47 -10.25 -14.62
N ALA A 5 5.45 -10.35 -13.76
CA ALA A 5 4.43 -9.31 -13.66
C ALA A 5 5.03 -8.00 -13.15
N ASP A 6 5.96 -8.07 -12.19
CA ASP A 6 6.64 -6.89 -11.67
C ASP A 6 7.39 -6.16 -12.77
N ARG A 7 8.11 -6.91 -13.62
CA ARG A 7 8.84 -6.33 -14.74
C ARG A 7 7.92 -5.65 -15.73
N ASP A 8 6.79 -6.29 -16.03
CA ASP A 8 5.82 -5.74 -16.99
C ASP A 8 5.21 -4.45 -16.46
N TYR A 9 4.92 -4.38 -15.16
CA TYR A 9 4.40 -3.17 -14.55
C TYR A 9 5.42 -2.03 -14.64
N ASP A 10 6.69 -2.31 -14.41
CA ASP A 10 7.75 -1.30 -14.49
C ASP A 10 7.84 -0.71 -15.89
N VAL A 11 7.74 -1.54 -16.93
CA VAL A 11 7.76 -1.07 -18.32
C VAL A 11 6.55 -0.18 -18.59
N SER A 12 5.36 -0.60 -18.13
CA SER A 12 4.14 0.18 -18.32
C SER A 12 4.24 1.55 -17.65
N ILE A 13 4.81 1.62 -16.46
CA ILE A 13 4.98 2.86 -15.72
C ILE A 13 5.86 3.85 -16.49
N SER A 14 6.94 3.37 -17.11
CA SER A 14 7.84 4.24 -17.85
C SER A 14 7.23 4.75 -19.16
N MET A 15 6.24 4.05 -19.71
CA MET A 15 5.62 4.42 -20.97
C MET A 15 4.38 5.30 -20.84
N THR A 16 3.65 5.21 -19.73
CA THR A 16 2.40 5.94 -19.53
C THR A 16 2.43 6.67 -18.21
N SER A 17 2.36 7.99 -18.26
CA SER A 17 2.48 8.81 -17.05
C SER A 17 1.14 9.27 -16.47
N ASN A 18 0.04 9.19 -17.23
CA ASN A 18 -1.21 9.85 -16.84
C ASN A 18 -2.33 8.96 -16.35
N GLU A 19 -2.27 7.66 -16.58
CA GLU A 19 -3.38 6.76 -16.24
C GLU A 19 -2.96 5.71 -15.26
N VAL A 20 -2.24 6.10 -14.24
CA VAL A 20 -1.35 5.13 -13.68
C VAL A 20 -1.50 4.85 -12.21
N ALA A 21 -2.40 5.55 -11.50
CA ALA A 21 -2.50 5.28 -10.08
C ALA A 21 -2.73 3.79 -9.79
N PRO A 22 -3.70 3.10 -10.43
CA PRO A 22 -3.91 1.68 -10.15
C PRO A 22 -2.72 0.81 -10.56
N PHE A 23 -2.10 1.11 -11.71
CA PHE A 23 -0.95 0.33 -12.19
C PHE A 23 0.26 0.48 -11.30
N TRP A 24 0.60 1.70 -10.95
CA TRP A 24 1.78 1.98 -10.14
C TRP A 24 1.60 1.41 -8.73
N LEU A 25 0.41 1.58 -8.18
CA LEU A 25 0.13 1.06 -6.85
C LEU A 25 0.18 -0.47 -6.86
N ARG A 26 -0.40 -1.08 -7.88
CA ARG A 26 -0.37 -2.53 -8.03
C ARG A 26 1.07 -3.04 -8.19
N ALA A 27 1.86 -2.35 -9.01
CA ALA A 27 3.27 -2.71 -9.20
C ALA A 27 4.05 -2.64 -7.88
N ALA A 28 3.80 -1.60 -7.08
CA ALA A 28 4.44 -1.48 -5.77
C ALA A 28 4.06 -2.65 -4.87
N MET A 29 2.79 -3.04 -4.87
CA MET A 29 2.32 -4.16 -4.05
C MET A 29 2.91 -5.49 -4.50
N VAL A 30 3.09 -5.67 -5.81
CA VAL A 30 3.73 -6.89 -6.34
C VAL A 30 5.18 -6.95 -5.87
N LYS A 31 5.92 -5.85 -5.94
CA LYS A 31 7.28 -5.80 -5.42
C LYS A 31 7.33 -6.15 -3.94
N PHE A 32 6.38 -5.61 -3.18
CA PHE A 32 6.27 -5.86 -1.76
C PHE A 32 6.03 -7.34 -1.47
N GLN A 33 5.12 -7.95 -2.22
CA GLN A 33 4.80 -9.38 -2.06
C GLN A 33 6.02 -10.26 -2.38
N LEU A 34 6.86 -9.82 -3.32
CA LEU A 34 8.10 -10.52 -3.68
C LEU A 34 9.21 -10.34 -2.65
N GLY A 35 9.03 -9.49 -1.68
CA GLY A 35 10.05 -9.22 -0.67
C GLY A 35 10.93 -8.02 -0.98
N ASP A 36 10.69 -7.33 -2.10
CA ASP A 36 11.43 -6.12 -2.46
C ASP A 36 10.79 -4.90 -1.81
N THR A 37 10.97 -4.80 -0.50
CA THR A 37 10.34 -3.74 0.29
C THR A 37 10.85 -2.35 -0.11
N LEU A 38 12.15 -2.23 -0.36
CA LEU A 38 12.74 -0.94 -0.73
C LEU A 38 12.25 -0.47 -2.10
N GLY A 39 12.19 -1.39 -3.08
CA GLY A 39 11.65 -1.07 -4.40
C GLY A 39 10.16 -0.71 -4.34
N ALA A 40 9.42 -1.44 -3.51
CA ALA A 40 8.00 -1.15 -3.30
C ALA A 40 7.80 0.24 -2.70
N MET A 41 8.60 0.58 -1.68
CA MET A 41 8.54 1.89 -1.04
C MET A 41 8.85 3.02 -2.03
N ASP A 42 9.91 2.85 -2.81
CA ASP A 42 10.29 3.86 -3.80
C ASP A 42 9.13 4.13 -4.77
N LEU A 43 8.52 3.06 -5.26
CA LEU A 43 7.45 3.17 -6.24
C LEU A 43 6.18 3.77 -5.62
N VAL A 44 5.79 3.33 -4.43
CA VAL A 44 4.59 3.85 -3.80
C VAL A 44 4.74 5.33 -3.42
N ARG A 45 5.96 5.77 -3.10
CA ARG A 45 6.20 7.19 -2.82
C ARG A 45 6.01 8.04 -4.06
N ARG A 46 6.36 7.52 -5.24
CA ARG A 46 6.10 8.22 -6.50
C ARG A 46 4.60 8.35 -6.76
N VAL A 47 3.85 7.30 -6.45
CA VAL A 47 2.39 7.34 -6.57
C VAL A 47 1.81 8.37 -5.59
N GLU A 48 2.32 8.39 -4.37
CA GLU A 48 1.86 9.33 -3.35
C GLU A 48 2.05 10.79 -3.77
N VAL A 49 3.16 11.10 -4.43
CA VAL A 49 3.42 12.46 -4.91
C VAL A 49 2.32 12.91 -5.87
N LYS A 50 1.84 12.01 -6.72
CA LYS A 50 0.77 12.33 -7.69
C LYS A 50 -0.62 12.29 -7.07
N PHE A 51 -0.84 11.46 -6.08
CA PHE A 51 -2.15 11.24 -5.48
C PHE A 51 -2.05 11.31 -3.96
N PRO A 52 -1.66 12.48 -3.42
CA PRO A 52 -1.33 12.58 -1.99
C PRO A 52 -2.53 12.39 -1.06
N GLU A 53 -3.73 12.54 -1.57
CA GLU A 53 -4.95 12.42 -0.74
C GLU A 53 -5.68 11.10 -0.94
N ALA A 54 -5.19 10.22 -1.82
CA ALA A 54 -5.86 8.94 -2.08
C ALA A 54 -5.74 8.01 -0.86
N PRO A 55 -6.87 7.59 -0.27
CA PRO A 55 -6.81 6.75 0.94
C PRO A 55 -6.08 5.43 0.73
N GLU A 56 -6.28 4.79 -0.43
CA GLU A 56 -5.62 3.52 -0.70
C GLU A 56 -4.10 3.68 -0.78
N VAL A 57 -3.62 4.78 -1.35
CA VAL A 57 -2.19 5.06 -1.43
C VAL A 57 -1.62 5.26 -0.03
N ARG A 58 -2.30 6.04 0.79
CA ARG A 58 -1.87 6.26 2.17
C ARG A 58 -1.83 4.97 2.97
N ALA A 59 -2.84 4.12 2.80
CA ALA A 59 -2.88 2.83 3.47
C ALA A 59 -1.73 1.94 3.00
N ALA A 60 -1.43 1.94 1.71
CA ALA A 60 -0.32 1.15 1.17
C ALA A 60 1.02 1.62 1.76
N VAL A 61 1.24 2.93 1.84
CA VAL A 61 2.46 3.47 2.46
C VAL A 61 2.55 3.03 3.92
N ALA A 62 1.44 3.10 4.65
CA ALA A 62 1.41 2.69 6.05
C ALA A 62 1.78 1.21 6.21
N ALA A 63 1.22 0.34 5.38
CA ALA A 63 1.52 -1.09 5.44
C ALA A 63 3.00 -1.36 5.18
N MET A 64 3.57 -0.70 4.20
CA MET A 64 4.97 -0.88 3.84
C MET A 64 5.92 -0.34 4.92
N LEU A 65 5.58 0.80 5.53
CA LEU A 65 6.33 1.35 6.65
C LEU A 65 6.32 0.40 7.83
N TRP A 66 5.17 -0.21 8.11
CA TRP A 66 5.04 -1.17 9.20
C TRP A 66 5.98 -2.36 9.00
N LYS A 67 5.99 -2.92 7.79
CA LYS A 67 6.87 -4.06 7.46
C LYS A 67 8.33 -3.68 7.59
N LYS A 68 8.67 -2.46 7.21
CA LYS A 68 10.05 -1.96 7.29
C LYS A 68 10.52 -1.77 8.73
N GLY A 69 9.58 -1.70 9.68
CA GLY A 69 9.89 -1.49 11.08
C GLY A 69 9.62 -0.08 11.59
N ASP A 70 9.15 0.82 10.73
CA ASP A 70 8.80 2.18 11.12
C ASP A 70 7.36 2.24 11.56
N GLN A 71 7.08 1.73 12.75
CA GLN A 71 5.72 1.67 13.27
C GLN A 71 5.14 3.06 13.52
N GLY A 72 5.95 3.98 14.02
CA GLY A 72 5.49 5.35 14.25
C GLY A 72 5.09 6.03 12.96
N GLY A 73 5.90 5.90 11.92
CA GLY A 73 5.60 6.44 10.60
C GLY A 73 4.35 5.81 9.99
N ALA A 74 4.21 4.49 10.16
CA ALA A 74 3.03 3.76 9.67
C ALA A 74 1.75 4.29 10.31
N LYS A 75 1.76 4.47 11.62
CA LYS A 75 0.59 4.99 12.35
C LYS A 75 0.25 6.41 11.92
N ARG A 76 1.27 7.28 11.80
CA ARG A 76 1.03 8.65 11.35
C ARG A 76 0.41 8.70 9.97
N LYS A 77 0.91 7.88 9.05
CA LYS A 77 0.38 7.83 7.69
C LYS A 77 -1.05 7.31 7.68
N PHE A 78 -1.34 6.30 8.49
CA PHE A 78 -2.68 5.74 8.60
C PHE A 78 -3.68 6.77 9.12
N LEU A 79 -3.25 7.61 10.07
CA LEU A 79 -4.10 8.65 10.64
C LEU A 79 -4.40 9.79 9.66
N GLU A 80 -3.64 9.90 8.57
CA GLU A 80 -3.94 10.88 7.52
C GLU A 80 -5.16 10.47 6.70
N ILE A 81 -5.58 9.21 6.79
CA ILE A 81 -6.77 8.73 6.09
C ILE A 81 -8.00 9.18 6.87
N PRO A 82 -9.04 9.75 6.20
CA PRO A 82 -10.26 10.13 6.89
C PRO A 82 -10.88 8.96 7.66
N ASN A 83 -11.43 9.26 8.82
CA ASN A 83 -11.89 8.24 9.75
C ASN A 83 -12.83 7.21 9.13
N ALA A 84 -13.78 7.66 8.31
CA ALA A 84 -14.75 6.77 7.69
C ALA A 84 -14.07 5.75 6.76
N GLN A 85 -12.97 6.15 6.12
CA GLN A 85 -12.25 5.28 5.19
C GLN A 85 -11.25 4.38 5.89
N ARG A 86 -10.73 4.80 7.06
CA ARG A 86 -9.80 3.95 7.82
C ARG A 86 -10.43 2.63 8.22
N LEU A 87 -11.73 2.61 8.49
CA LEU A 87 -12.43 1.39 8.86
C LEU A 87 -12.38 0.34 7.76
N ASN A 88 -12.37 0.76 6.51
CA ASN A 88 -12.29 -0.16 5.38
C ASN A 88 -10.98 -0.95 5.38
N PHE A 89 -9.90 -0.32 5.78
CA PHE A 89 -8.58 -0.96 5.75
C PHE A 89 -8.31 -1.90 6.93
N GLY A 90 -9.29 -2.06 7.81
CA GLY A 90 -9.27 -3.12 8.80
C GLY A 90 -10.21 -4.26 8.46
N ASN A 91 -10.89 -4.18 7.32
CA ASN A 91 -11.93 -5.13 6.90
C ASN A 91 -11.40 -6.08 5.83
N ASP A 92 -11.37 -7.40 6.13
CA ASP A 92 -10.86 -8.42 5.22
C ASP A 92 -11.58 -8.42 3.88
N ASP A 93 -12.91 -8.33 3.89
CA ASP A 93 -13.68 -8.36 2.65
C ASP A 93 -13.33 -7.17 1.76
N TYR A 94 -13.19 -5.99 2.34
CA TYR A 94 -12.80 -4.82 1.56
C TYR A 94 -11.43 -5.02 0.94
N LEU A 95 -10.47 -5.51 1.73
CA LEU A 95 -9.09 -5.67 1.27
C LEU A 95 -8.95 -6.76 0.21
N THR A 96 -9.71 -7.85 0.32
CA THR A 96 -9.62 -8.95 -0.63
C THR A 96 -10.51 -8.78 -1.84
N LYS A 97 -11.71 -8.23 -1.68
CA LYS A 97 -12.72 -8.20 -2.73
C LYS A 97 -12.84 -6.86 -3.43
N THR A 98 -12.67 -5.76 -2.70
CA THR A 98 -12.83 -4.43 -3.27
C THR A 98 -11.53 -3.91 -3.87
N VAL A 99 -10.45 -3.92 -3.09
CA VAL A 99 -9.15 -3.40 -3.57
C VAL A 99 -8.19 -4.51 -4.00
N SER A 100 -8.51 -5.76 -3.71
CA SER A 100 -7.74 -6.94 -4.17
C SER A 100 -6.26 -6.85 -3.81
N TRP A 101 -5.97 -6.53 -2.57
CA TRP A 101 -4.60 -6.42 -2.10
C TRP A 101 -3.95 -7.80 -1.95
N PRO A 102 -2.65 -7.93 -2.23
CA PRO A 102 -1.94 -9.21 -1.97
C PRO A 102 -1.83 -9.48 -0.47
N PRO A 103 -1.65 -10.76 -0.09
CA PRO A 103 -1.68 -11.15 1.33
C PRO A 103 -0.73 -10.38 2.24
N SER A 104 0.50 -10.12 1.77
CA SER A 104 1.48 -9.38 2.56
C SER A 104 1.01 -7.98 2.90
N MET A 105 0.37 -7.32 1.94
CA MET A 105 -0.19 -5.98 2.17
C MET A 105 -1.34 -6.03 3.16
N ILE A 106 -2.21 -7.03 3.03
CA ILE A 106 -3.35 -7.20 3.93
C ILE A 106 -2.86 -7.42 5.36
N ASP A 107 -1.91 -8.32 5.55
CA ASP A 107 -1.38 -8.62 6.87
C ASP A 107 -0.81 -7.37 7.53
N ASN A 108 -0.07 -6.59 6.78
CA ASN A 108 0.59 -5.42 7.35
C ASN A 108 -0.37 -4.27 7.64
N ILE A 109 -1.35 -4.02 6.75
CA ILE A 109 -2.31 -2.95 7.03
C ILE A 109 -3.24 -3.32 8.20
N LYS A 110 -3.56 -4.60 8.35
CA LYS A 110 -4.34 -5.04 9.50
C LYS A 110 -3.55 -4.88 10.79
N ALA A 111 -2.24 -5.12 10.75
CA ALA A 111 -1.39 -4.88 11.90
C ALA A 111 -1.38 -3.40 12.29
N VAL A 112 -1.29 -2.50 11.30
CA VAL A 112 -1.36 -1.06 11.57
C VAL A 112 -2.70 -0.70 12.21
N SER A 113 -3.79 -1.13 11.59
CA SER A 113 -5.14 -0.85 12.09
C SER A 113 -5.33 -1.39 13.50
N GLY A 114 -4.92 -2.63 13.75
CA GLY A 114 -5.06 -3.28 15.04
C GLY A 114 -4.21 -2.64 16.13
N SER A 115 -3.12 -1.96 15.75
CA SER A 115 -2.23 -1.34 16.74
C SER A 115 -2.92 -0.21 17.53
N PHE A 116 -3.95 0.39 16.96
CA PHE A 116 -4.71 1.44 17.64
C PHE A 116 -5.71 0.86 18.63
N GLU A 117 -6.17 -0.35 18.37
CA GLU A 117 -7.11 -1.03 19.25
C GLU A 117 -6.46 -1.53 20.54
N GLU A 118 -5.15 -1.75 20.51
CA GLU A 118 -4.39 -2.22 21.66
C GLU A 118 -4.01 -1.10 22.61
N SER A 119 -4.22 0.14 22.21
CA SER A 119 -3.90 1.29 23.06
C SER A 119 -4.95 1.44 24.15
N PRO A 120 -4.53 1.54 25.40
CA PRO A 120 -5.47 1.78 26.49
C PRO A 120 -6.12 3.16 26.43
#